data_ccf20b68ec59ddb5c30fdcd1ec27157f
#
_entry.id   ccf20b68ec59ddb5c30fdcd1ec27157f
#
_cell.length_a   1.000
_cell.length_b   1.000
_cell.length_c   1.000
_cell.angle_alpha   90.00
_cell.angle_beta   90.00
_cell.angle_gamma   90.00
#
_symmetry.space_group_name_H-M   'P 1'
#
loop_
_entity.id
_entity.type
_entity.pdbx_description
1 polymer ?
#
loop_
_entity_poly.entity_id
_entity_poly.type
_entity_poly.pdbx_seq_one_letter_code
_entity_poly.pdbx_strand_id
1 'polypeptide(L)' 'RKIKSITGISPNDIVRETRMRRADRLLETTDKSVSEIAYEVGFSSPSYFTKCYREFFGRTPNKKH' A
#
# COMPACT_ATOMS: atom_id res chain seq x y z
N ARG A 1 11.91 -7.82 12.42
CA ARG A 1 11.80 -8.33 12.01
C ARG A 1 12.02 -9.25 11.67
N LYS A 2 12.02 -9.85 11.57
CA LYS A 2 12.17 -10.73 11.36
C LYS A 2 12.24 -11.32 10.44
N ILE A 3 12.53 -11.84 10.06
CA ILE A 3 12.69 -12.40 9.13
C ILE A 3 12.09 -13.36 8.90
N LYS A 4 11.60 -13.52 8.77
CA LYS A 4 11.04 -14.40 8.59
C LYS A 4 11.36 -15.19 7.70
N SER A 5 11.23 -15.75 7.61
CA SER A 5 11.61 -16.57 6.82
C SER A 5 11.42 -16.30 5.50
N ILE A 6 12.24 -16.60 4.76
CA ILE A 6 12.17 -16.38 3.48
C ILE A 6 11.26 -17.22 2.79
N THR A 7 10.96 -18.29 3.33
CA THR A 7 10.18 -19.27 2.62
C THR A 7 8.75 -18.85 2.45
N GLY A 8 8.29 -17.90 3.15
CA GLY A 8 6.91 -17.52 3.02
C GLY A 8 6.63 -16.40 2.06
N ILE A 9 7.64 -15.89 1.39
CA ILE A 9 7.43 -14.73 0.56
C ILE A 9 7.13 -15.13 -0.87
N SER A 10 5.99 -14.71 -1.38
CA SER A 10 5.63 -14.98 -2.76
C SER A 10 5.87 -13.74 -3.59
N PRO A 11 5.95 -13.89 -4.91
CA PRO A 11 6.09 -12.72 -5.78
C PRO A 11 4.97 -11.71 -5.60
N ASN A 12 3.76 -12.21 -5.33
CA ASN A 12 2.65 -11.30 -5.13
C ASN A 12 2.84 -10.45 -3.87
N ASP A 13 3.42 -11.03 -2.84
CA ASP A 13 3.69 -10.29 -1.62
C ASP A 13 4.70 -9.20 -1.85
N ILE A 14 5.70 -9.46 -2.67
CA ILE A 14 6.71 -8.47 -2.99
C ILE A 14 6.09 -7.31 -3.77
N VAL A 15 5.23 -7.63 -4.73
CA VAL A 15 4.57 -6.61 -5.52
C VAL A 15 3.66 -5.77 -4.64
N ARG A 16 2.92 -6.42 -3.75
CA ARG A 16 2.04 -5.70 -2.85
C ARG A 16 2.82 -4.75 -1.96
N GLU A 17 3.92 -5.22 -1.41
CA GLU A 17 4.72 -4.38 -0.54
C GLU A 17 5.22 -3.15 -1.29
N THR A 18 5.71 -3.34 -2.50
CA THR A 18 6.20 -2.23 -3.31
C THR A 18 5.09 -1.21 -3.56
N ARG A 19 3.90 -1.70 -3.88
CA ARG A 19 2.78 -0.80 -4.12
C ARG A 19 2.39 -0.04 -2.87
N MET A 20 2.39 -0.72 -1.74
CA MET A 20 2.01 -0.08 -0.48
C MET A 20 3.01 1.01 -0.10
N ARG A 21 4.29 0.75 -0.25
CA ARG A 21 5.30 1.74 0.08
C ARG A 21 5.21 2.94 -0.84
N ARG A 22 4.94 2.70 -2.12
CA ARG A 22 4.78 3.78 -3.07
C ARG A 22 3.56 4.62 -2.73
N ALA A 23 2.46 3.95 -2.37
CA ALA A 23 1.25 4.66 -2.01
C ALA A 23 1.47 5.52 -0.77
N ASP A 24 2.17 4.99 0.22
CA ASP A 24 2.43 5.74 1.43
C ASP A 24 3.24 7.00 1.11
N ARG A 25 4.22 6.88 0.23
CA ARG A 25 4.99 8.04 -0.17
C ARG A 25 4.12 9.07 -0.88
N LEU A 26 3.24 8.62 -1.77
CA LEU A 26 2.37 9.54 -2.49
C LEU A 26 1.41 10.25 -1.54
N LEU A 27 0.97 9.58 -0.51
CA LEU A 27 0.13 10.22 0.49
C LEU A 27 0.86 11.36 1.19
N GLU A 28 2.16 11.24 1.35
CA GLU A 28 2.94 12.27 2.03
C GLU A 28 3.44 13.36 1.12
N THR A 29 3.71 13.05 -0.13
CA THR A 29 4.38 13.99 -1.01
C THR A 29 3.48 14.64 -2.04
N THR A 30 2.25 14.19 -2.17
CA THR A 30 1.34 14.77 -3.15
C THR A 30 0.00 15.06 -2.51
N ASP A 31 -0.84 15.82 -3.24
CA ASP A 31 -2.19 16.11 -2.79
C ASP A 31 -3.21 15.18 -3.40
N LYS A 32 -2.77 14.12 -4.01
CA LYS A 32 -3.71 13.17 -4.63
C LYS A 32 -4.58 12.52 -3.59
N SER A 33 -5.81 12.22 -3.98
CA SER A 33 -6.72 11.56 -3.07
C SER A 33 -6.34 10.09 -2.93
N VAL A 34 -6.87 9.45 -1.90
CA VAL A 34 -6.63 8.02 -1.70
C VAL A 34 -7.06 7.24 -2.93
N SER A 35 -8.20 7.61 -3.53
CA SER A 35 -8.67 6.93 -4.73
C SER A 35 -7.68 7.06 -5.87
N GLU A 36 -7.16 8.25 -6.08
CA GLU A 36 -6.21 8.47 -7.16
C GLU A 36 -4.94 7.66 -6.93
N ILE A 37 -4.48 7.63 -5.71
CA ILE A 37 -3.27 6.89 -5.38
C ILE A 37 -3.49 5.40 -5.58
N ALA A 38 -4.67 4.90 -5.20
CA ALA A 38 -4.99 3.50 -5.39
C ALA A 38 -4.84 3.09 -6.85
N TYR A 39 -5.40 3.87 -7.74
CA TYR A 39 -5.30 3.56 -9.15
C TYR A 39 -3.88 3.75 -9.68
N GLU A 40 -3.21 4.76 -9.19
CA GLU A 40 -1.86 5.03 -9.66
C GLU A 40 -0.89 3.91 -9.32
N VAL A 41 -1.02 3.32 -8.17
CA VAL A 41 -0.13 2.23 -7.78
C VAL A 41 -0.59 0.88 -8.30
N GLY A 42 -1.70 0.85 -9.03
CA GLY A 42 -2.08 -0.37 -9.74
C GLY A 42 -3.20 -1.18 -9.13
N PHE A 43 -3.97 -0.61 -8.21
CA PHE A 43 -5.11 -1.31 -7.66
C PHE A 43 -6.34 -1.06 -8.51
N SER A 44 -7.24 -2.03 -8.53
CA SER A 44 -8.44 -1.92 -9.35
C SER A 44 -9.54 -1.14 -8.66
N SER A 45 -9.49 -0.99 -7.35
CA SER A 45 -10.49 -0.19 -6.65
C SER A 45 -9.89 0.40 -5.40
N PRO A 46 -10.37 1.58 -4.99
CA PRO A 46 -9.90 2.19 -3.75
C PRO A 46 -10.26 1.37 -2.52
N SER A 47 -11.39 0.68 -2.55
CA SER A 47 -11.79 -0.14 -1.42
C SER A 47 -10.80 -1.26 -1.17
N TYR A 48 -10.40 -1.93 -2.24
CA TYR A 48 -9.44 -3.01 -2.11
C TYR A 48 -8.08 -2.47 -1.66
N PHE A 49 -7.69 -1.32 -2.22
CA PHE A 49 -6.45 -0.69 -1.82
C PHE A 49 -6.46 -0.37 -0.32
N THR A 50 -7.56 0.21 0.16
CA THR A 50 -7.66 0.57 1.57
C THR A 50 -7.54 -0.66 2.46
N LYS A 51 -8.17 -1.74 2.04
CA LYS A 51 -8.09 -2.98 2.80
C LYS A 51 -6.65 -3.48 2.87
N CYS A 52 -5.96 -3.50 1.74
CA CYS A 52 -4.58 -3.96 1.70
C CYS A 52 -3.67 -3.05 2.51
N TYR A 53 -3.87 -1.76 2.39
CA TYR A 53 -3.05 -0.80 3.13
C TYR A 53 -3.22 -1.01 4.63
N ARG A 54 -4.46 -1.19 5.06
CA ARG A 54 -4.74 -1.38 6.47
C ARG A 54 -4.10 -2.65 6.98
N GLU A 55 -4.14 -3.72 6.19
CA GLU A 55 -3.53 -4.98 6.58
C GLU A 55 -2.01 -4.88 6.62
N PHE A 56 -1.45 -4.08 5.71
CA PHE A 56 0.00 -3.97 5.63
C PHE A 56 0.57 -3.06 6.70
N PHE A 57 -0.04 -1.89 6.91
CA PHE A 57 0.48 -0.91 7.84
C PHE A 57 -0.24 -0.88 9.18
N GLY A 58 -1.36 -1.52 9.31
CA GLY A 58 -2.11 -1.49 10.55
C GLY A 58 -2.93 -0.24 10.75
N ARG A 59 -3.11 0.55 9.70
CA ARG A 59 -3.91 1.76 9.77
C ARG A 59 -4.48 2.07 8.41
N THR A 60 -5.49 2.93 8.36
CA THR A 60 -6.08 3.30 7.09
C THR A 60 -5.23 4.36 6.39
N PRO A 61 -5.29 4.43 5.06
CA PRO A 61 -4.51 5.44 4.33
C PRO A 61 -5.17 6.81 4.45
N ASN A 62 -4.51 7.71 5.14
CA ASN A 62 -5.02 9.06 5.30
C ASN A 62 -3.99 10.07 4.83
N LYS A 63 -4.48 11.20 4.33
CA LYS A 63 -3.59 12.26 3.95
C LYS A 63 -2.97 12.87 5.19
N LYS A 64 -1.76 13.34 5.03
CA LYS A 64 -1.02 13.85 6.18
C LYS A 64 -1.07 15.34 6.32
N HIS A 65 -2.16 15.92 6.12
CA HIS A 65 -2.24 17.34 6.43
C HIS A 65 -3.60 17.75 6.86
#